data_49c18e9ec2e81c91db76f62ad16cb4bc
#
_entry.id   49c18e9ec2e81c91db76f62ad16cb4bc
#
_cell.length_a   1.000
_cell.length_b   1.000
_cell.length_c   1.000
_cell.angle_alpha   90.00
_cell.angle_beta   90.00
_cell.angle_gamma   90.00
#
_symmetry.space_group_name_H-M   'P 1'
#
loop_
_entity.id
_entity.type
_entity.pdbx_description
1 polymer ?
#
loop_
_entity_poly.entity_id
_entity_poly.type
_entity_poly.pdbx_seq_one_letter_code
_entity_poly.pdbx_strand_id
1 'polypeptide(L)'
;YVNLGQYQEAAADFEMGLRIDPKNWDCWYHLGLSYHLMGSYERALKAYETCYALSPTDEYRICTTDWYCMTLMKMGRIDDMRKAASRIHADMEPGMSEGYFDRVLVYNGTRNIDEVLAEAAAKDDHMYATGAYGLAVYEEYVLGNREKAKEILTRIAGRDETWGGFAEHA
;
A
#
# COMPACT_ATOMS: atom_id res chain seq x y z
N TYR A 1 1.82 3.70 17.03
CA TYR A 1 3.28 3.66 16.80
C TYR A 1 3.62 3.94 15.34
N VAL A 2 3.01 3.21 14.41
CA VAL A 2 3.30 3.39 12.96
C VAL A 2 3.11 4.85 12.54
N ASN A 3 2.00 5.47 12.92
CA ASN A 3 1.68 6.86 12.58
C ASN A 3 2.58 7.90 13.29
N LEU A 4 3.33 7.49 14.32
CA LEU A 4 4.27 8.34 15.04
C LEU A 4 5.73 8.11 14.62
N GLY A 5 5.99 7.33 13.57
CA GLY A 5 7.34 6.97 13.13
C GLY A 5 8.10 6.00 14.05
N GLN A 6 7.42 5.40 15.03
CA GLN A 6 8.00 4.42 15.95
C GLN A 6 7.85 2.99 15.38
N TYR A 7 8.31 2.80 14.15
CA TYR A 7 8.08 1.56 13.40
C TYR A 7 8.75 0.34 14.00
N GLN A 8 9.89 0.52 14.68
CA GLN A 8 10.62 -0.58 15.31
C GLN A 8 9.86 -1.12 16.52
N GLU A 9 9.35 -0.25 17.37
CA GLU A 9 8.53 -0.60 18.52
C GLU A 9 7.21 -1.23 18.06
N ALA A 10 6.58 -0.67 17.04
CA ALA A 10 5.37 -1.23 16.46
C ALA A 10 5.61 -2.65 15.93
N ALA A 11 6.70 -2.90 15.21
CA ALA A 11 7.03 -4.24 14.72
C ALA A 11 7.20 -5.23 15.88
N ALA A 12 7.88 -4.84 16.97
CA ALA A 12 8.05 -5.69 18.15
C ALA A 12 6.70 -6.04 18.81
N ASP A 13 5.79 -5.07 18.92
CA ASP A 13 4.46 -5.28 19.50
C ASP A 13 3.62 -6.25 18.62
N PHE A 14 3.67 -6.10 17.29
CA PHE A 14 2.97 -7.03 16.39
C PHE A 14 3.59 -8.43 16.41
N GLU A 15 4.93 -8.56 16.48
CA GLU A 15 5.60 -9.86 16.68
C GLU A 15 5.17 -10.52 17.99
N MET A 16 5.00 -9.74 19.07
CA MET A 16 4.49 -10.26 20.34
C MET A 16 3.03 -10.74 20.20
N GLY A 17 2.17 -9.95 19.53
CA GLY A 17 0.80 -10.35 19.24
C GLY A 17 0.72 -11.67 18.46
N LEU A 18 1.61 -11.86 17.49
CA LEU A 18 1.68 -13.08 16.67
C LEU A 18 2.19 -14.32 17.44
N ARG A 19 2.91 -14.15 18.56
CA ARG A 19 3.24 -15.28 19.46
C ARG A 19 2.00 -15.76 20.20
N ILE A 20 1.03 -14.87 20.45
CA ILE A 20 -0.23 -15.20 21.12
C ILE A 20 -1.23 -15.77 20.11
N ASP A 21 -1.42 -15.10 18.98
CA ASP A 21 -2.29 -15.52 17.89
C ASP A 21 -1.56 -15.46 16.53
N PRO A 22 -0.95 -16.57 16.08
CA PRO A 22 -0.22 -16.64 14.82
C PRO A 22 -1.09 -16.44 13.58
N LYS A 23 -2.42 -16.47 13.70
CA LYS A 23 -3.37 -16.29 12.60
C LYS A 23 -4.01 -14.90 12.58
N ASN A 24 -3.59 -14.01 13.46
CA ASN A 24 -4.11 -12.65 13.51
C ASN A 24 -3.69 -11.86 12.26
N TRP A 25 -4.67 -11.62 11.36
CA TRP A 25 -4.44 -10.92 10.11
C TRP A 25 -3.94 -9.48 10.34
N ASP A 26 -4.56 -8.76 11.29
CA ASP A 26 -4.20 -7.36 11.57
C ASP A 26 -2.75 -7.23 12.03
N CYS A 27 -2.29 -8.15 12.87
CA CYS A 27 -0.89 -8.18 13.30
C CYS A 27 0.07 -8.42 12.11
N TRP A 28 -0.23 -9.35 11.21
CA TRP A 28 0.58 -9.58 10.01
C TRP A 28 0.59 -8.38 9.06
N TYR A 29 -0.58 -7.75 8.85
CA TYR A 29 -0.71 -6.57 8.00
C TYR A 29 0.15 -5.40 8.50
N HIS A 30 -0.01 -5.04 9.79
CA HIS A 30 0.72 -3.92 10.38
C HIS A 30 2.20 -4.23 10.61
N LEU A 31 2.57 -5.50 10.81
CA LEU A 31 3.97 -5.93 10.83
C LEU A 31 4.62 -5.71 9.46
N GLY A 32 3.94 -6.11 8.38
CA GLY A 32 4.37 -5.85 7.02
C GLY A 32 4.57 -4.36 6.75
N LEU A 33 3.61 -3.53 7.17
CA LEU A 33 3.68 -2.08 7.04
C LEU A 33 4.86 -1.48 7.83
N SER A 34 5.06 -1.93 9.07
CA SER A 34 6.20 -1.48 9.89
C SER A 34 7.54 -1.81 9.22
N TYR A 35 7.70 -3.03 8.70
CA TYR A 35 8.90 -3.42 7.97
C TYR A 35 9.10 -2.64 6.67
N HIS A 36 8.01 -2.39 5.93
CA HIS A 36 8.06 -1.56 4.72
C HIS A 36 8.60 -0.16 5.02
N LEU A 37 8.05 0.50 6.05
CA LEU A 37 8.44 1.85 6.46
C LEU A 37 9.85 1.93 7.05
N MET A 38 10.36 0.82 7.61
CA MET A 38 11.76 0.68 8.06
C MET A 38 12.73 0.37 6.91
N GLY A 39 12.27 0.20 5.67
CA GLY A 39 13.10 -0.26 4.57
C GLY A 39 13.50 -1.74 4.63
N SER A 40 12.93 -2.50 5.56
CA SER A 40 13.16 -3.95 5.71
C SER A 40 12.29 -4.77 4.74
N TYR A 41 12.42 -4.50 3.45
CA TYR A 41 11.50 -4.93 2.41
C TYR A 41 11.33 -6.45 2.31
N GLU A 42 12.39 -7.24 2.44
CA GLU A 42 12.29 -8.71 2.40
C GLU A 42 11.45 -9.26 3.58
N ARG A 43 11.54 -8.64 4.75
CA ARG A 43 10.71 -9.00 5.91
C ARG A 43 9.26 -8.58 5.68
N ALA A 44 9.03 -7.40 5.10
CA ALA A 44 7.71 -6.92 4.73
C ALA A 44 7.02 -7.88 3.74
N LEU A 45 7.71 -8.31 2.69
CA LEU A 45 7.16 -9.26 1.72
C LEU A 45 6.72 -10.58 2.38
N LYS A 46 7.54 -11.15 3.29
CA LYS A 46 7.18 -12.38 4.02
C LYS A 46 5.94 -12.19 4.90
N ALA A 47 5.84 -11.04 5.58
CA ALA A 47 4.67 -10.72 6.40
C ALA A 47 3.41 -10.61 5.54
N TYR A 48 3.48 -9.92 4.39
CA TYR A 48 2.35 -9.77 3.48
C TYR A 48 1.95 -11.07 2.78
N GLU A 49 2.88 -11.98 2.47
CA GLU A 49 2.53 -13.31 1.94
C GLU A 49 1.70 -14.10 2.94
N THR A 50 2.08 -14.08 4.22
CA THR A 50 1.31 -14.73 5.30
C THR A 50 -0.04 -14.03 5.48
N CYS A 51 -0.04 -12.71 5.49
CA CYS A 51 -1.24 -11.88 5.59
C CYS A 51 -2.23 -12.20 4.46
N TYR A 52 -1.76 -12.27 3.21
CA TYR A 52 -2.58 -12.62 2.06
C TYR A 52 -3.21 -14.02 2.19
N ALA A 53 -2.43 -15.01 2.63
CA ALA A 53 -2.92 -16.37 2.84
C ALA A 53 -4.00 -16.46 3.94
N LEU A 54 -3.97 -15.55 4.91
CA LEU A 54 -4.95 -15.46 6.00
C LEU A 54 -6.14 -14.55 5.68
N SER A 55 -6.13 -13.84 4.56
CA SER A 55 -7.14 -12.85 4.19
C SER A 55 -8.52 -13.49 4.01
N PRO A 56 -9.54 -13.10 4.80
CA PRO A 56 -10.85 -13.78 4.79
C PRO A 56 -11.74 -13.36 3.61
N THR A 57 -11.55 -12.15 3.08
CA THR A 57 -12.36 -11.58 1.99
C THR A 57 -11.49 -10.92 0.93
N ASP A 58 -12.10 -10.49 -0.17
CA ASP A 58 -11.42 -9.76 -1.24
C ASP A 58 -10.89 -8.42 -0.76
N GLU A 59 -11.64 -7.70 0.08
CA GLU A 59 -11.19 -6.45 0.71
C GLU A 59 -9.80 -6.59 1.35
N TYR A 60 -9.60 -7.63 2.17
CA TYR A 60 -8.34 -7.91 2.86
C TYR A 60 -7.23 -8.34 1.88
N ARG A 61 -7.56 -9.08 0.83
CA ARG A 61 -6.60 -9.44 -0.23
C ARG A 61 -6.14 -8.23 -1.02
N ILE A 62 -7.06 -7.31 -1.32
CA ILE A 62 -6.81 -6.09 -2.08
C ILE A 62 -5.81 -5.19 -1.34
N CYS A 63 -6.10 -4.81 -0.08
CA CYS A 63 -5.21 -3.91 0.66
C CYS A 63 -3.84 -4.55 0.96
N THR A 64 -3.79 -5.87 1.23
CA THR A 64 -2.53 -6.59 1.39
C THR A 64 -1.72 -6.59 0.10
N THR A 65 -2.37 -6.84 -1.06
CA THR A 65 -1.69 -6.87 -2.36
C THR A 65 -1.14 -5.50 -2.74
N ASP A 66 -1.84 -4.42 -2.42
CA ASP A 66 -1.38 -3.06 -2.69
C ASP A 66 -0.04 -2.77 -1.99
N TRP A 67 0.06 -2.99 -0.68
CA TRP A 67 1.31 -2.79 0.06
C TRP A 67 2.43 -3.74 -0.36
N TYR A 68 2.08 -4.97 -0.70
CA TYR A 68 3.03 -5.93 -1.28
C TYR A 68 3.61 -5.40 -2.59
N CYS A 69 2.75 -4.88 -3.49
CA CYS A 69 3.18 -4.28 -4.75
C CYS A 69 4.06 -3.05 -4.53
N MET A 70 3.69 -2.14 -3.61
CA MET A 70 4.52 -0.97 -3.28
C MET A 70 5.89 -1.37 -2.75
N THR A 71 5.96 -2.41 -1.93
CA THR A 71 7.24 -2.95 -1.45
C THR A 71 8.11 -3.46 -2.58
N LEU A 72 7.52 -4.21 -3.52
CA LEU A 72 8.23 -4.71 -4.72
C LEU A 72 8.70 -3.58 -5.64
N MET A 73 7.89 -2.53 -5.81
CA MET A 73 8.29 -1.34 -6.59
C MET A 73 9.51 -0.65 -5.98
N LYS A 74 9.54 -0.43 -4.67
CA LYS A 74 10.70 0.16 -3.97
C LYS A 74 11.97 -0.70 -4.06
N MET A 75 11.84 -2.00 -4.27
CA MET A 75 12.95 -2.92 -4.54
C MET A 75 13.36 -2.99 -6.02
N GLY A 76 12.66 -2.30 -6.93
CA GLY A 76 12.87 -2.40 -8.37
C GLY A 76 12.40 -3.72 -9.00
N ARG A 77 11.62 -4.54 -8.27
CA ARG A 77 11.11 -5.85 -8.70
C ARG A 77 9.79 -5.70 -9.45
N ILE A 78 9.81 -5.00 -10.59
CA ILE A 78 8.59 -4.58 -11.30
C ILE A 78 7.83 -5.77 -11.91
N ASP A 79 8.52 -6.80 -12.40
CA ASP A 79 7.84 -7.99 -12.96
C ASP A 79 7.16 -8.81 -11.87
N ASP A 80 7.77 -8.93 -10.68
CA ASP A 80 7.13 -9.57 -9.52
C ASP A 80 5.93 -8.76 -9.04
N MET A 81 6.01 -7.43 -9.07
CA MET A 81 4.89 -6.54 -8.75
C MET A 81 3.71 -6.78 -9.69
N ARG A 82 3.93 -6.81 -11.01
CA ARG A 82 2.87 -7.09 -11.99
C ARG A 82 2.22 -8.45 -11.77
N LYS A 83 3.04 -9.47 -11.48
CA LYS A 83 2.55 -10.81 -11.14
C LYS A 83 1.72 -10.81 -9.86
N ALA A 84 2.14 -10.08 -8.84
CA ALA A 84 1.36 -9.95 -7.61
C ALA A 84 0.03 -9.22 -7.84
N ALA A 85 0.06 -8.08 -8.55
CA ALA A 85 -1.12 -7.30 -8.88
C ALA A 85 -2.14 -8.09 -9.72
N SER A 86 -1.70 -9.04 -10.56
CA SER A 86 -2.59 -9.89 -11.36
C SER A 86 -3.47 -10.85 -10.55
N ARG A 87 -3.23 -10.98 -9.24
CA ARG A 87 -4.13 -11.73 -8.33
C ARG A 87 -5.44 -11.00 -8.06
N ILE A 88 -5.49 -9.70 -8.33
CA ILE A 88 -6.68 -8.87 -8.10
C ILE A 88 -7.38 -8.65 -9.44
N HIS A 89 -8.67 -8.98 -9.48
CA HIS A 89 -9.52 -8.92 -10.66
C HIS A 89 -10.62 -7.88 -10.49
N ALA A 90 -11.08 -7.29 -11.59
CA ALA A 90 -12.05 -6.20 -11.59
C ALA A 90 -13.45 -6.56 -11.04
N ASP A 91 -13.75 -7.85 -10.91
CA ASP A 91 -15.00 -8.39 -10.36
C ASP A 91 -14.93 -8.68 -8.84
N MET A 92 -13.80 -8.42 -8.18
CA MET A 92 -13.66 -8.58 -6.73
C MET A 92 -14.39 -7.46 -5.98
N GLU A 93 -14.83 -7.80 -4.76
CA GLU A 93 -15.58 -6.88 -3.88
C GLU A 93 -14.63 -6.09 -2.97
N PRO A 94 -14.37 -4.79 -3.25
CA PRO A 94 -13.35 -4.04 -2.51
C PRO A 94 -13.77 -3.65 -1.09
N GLY A 95 -15.05 -3.67 -0.75
CA GLY A 95 -15.53 -3.19 0.55
C GLY A 95 -15.08 -1.75 0.82
N MET A 96 -14.43 -1.51 1.96
CA MET A 96 -13.85 -0.22 2.30
C MET A 96 -12.46 0.03 1.68
N SER A 97 -11.92 -0.94 0.95
CA SER A 97 -10.60 -0.86 0.29
C SER A 97 -10.66 -0.32 -1.14
N GLU A 98 -11.68 0.48 -1.50
CA GLU A 98 -11.88 1.00 -2.87
C GLU A 98 -10.64 1.74 -3.40
N GLY A 99 -10.03 2.62 -2.61
CA GLY A 99 -8.84 3.35 -3.01
C GLY A 99 -7.62 2.44 -3.27
N TYR A 100 -7.45 1.39 -2.47
CA TYR A 100 -6.42 0.36 -2.70
C TYR A 100 -6.73 -0.47 -3.95
N PHE A 101 -8.01 -0.80 -4.17
CA PHE A 101 -8.46 -1.54 -5.33
C PHE A 101 -8.13 -0.81 -6.63
N ASP A 102 -8.48 0.46 -6.71
CA ASP A 102 -8.18 1.31 -7.86
C ASP A 102 -6.68 1.33 -8.17
N ARG A 103 -5.83 1.44 -7.15
CA ARG A 103 -4.37 1.41 -7.30
C ARG A 103 -3.89 0.09 -7.89
N VAL A 104 -4.33 -1.04 -7.33
CA VAL A 104 -3.90 -2.37 -7.82
C VAL A 104 -4.37 -2.62 -9.25
N LEU A 105 -5.56 -2.14 -9.63
CA LEU A 105 -6.03 -2.21 -11.02
C LEU A 105 -5.20 -1.35 -11.99
N VAL A 106 -4.57 -0.27 -11.52
CA VAL A 106 -3.55 0.46 -12.28
C VAL A 106 -2.27 -0.38 -12.41
N TYR A 107 -1.78 -0.99 -11.30
CA TYR A 107 -0.54 -1.77 -11.30
C TYR A 107 -0.61 -2.98 -12.25
N ASN A 108 -1.77 -3.60 -12.39
CA ASN A 108 -1.98 -4.73 -13.32
C ASN A 108 -2.41 -4.31 -14.73
N GLY A 109 -2.55 -3.00 -14.99
CA GLY A 109 -2.89 -2.46 -16.30
C GLY A 109 -4.38 -2.50 -16.66
N THR A 110 -5.27 -2.84 -15.72
CA THR A 110 -6.73 -2.88 -15.95
C THR A 110 -7.33 -1.47 -16.01
N ARG A 111 -6.80 -0.51 -15.23
CA ARG A 111 -7.24 0.88 -15.19
C ARG A 111 -6.14 1.85 -15.62
N ASN A 112 -6.54 2.99 -16.16
CA ASN A 112 -5.64 4.08 -16.52
C ASN A 112 -5.32 4.94 -15.27
N ILE A 113 -4.04 5.27 -15.06
CA ILE A 113 -3.59 6.03 -13.90
C ILE A 113 -4.15 7.46 -13.86
N ASP A 114 -4.24 8.15 -15.01
CA ASP A 114 -4.73 9.52 -15.06
C ASP A 114 -6.22 9.61 -14.76
N GLU A 115 -7.00 8.61 -15.20
CA GLU A 115 -8.42 8.49 -14.87
C GLU A 115 -8.62 8.28 -13.36
N VAL A 116 -7.88 7.36 -12.75
CA VAL A 116 -7.97 7.09 -11.31
C VAL A 116 -7.55 8.31 -10.49
N LEU A 117 -6.48 9.00 -10.87
CA LEU A 117 -6.06 10.24 -10.21
C LEU A 117 -7.11 11.35 -10.33
N ALA A 118 -7.76 11.50 -11.49
CA ALA A 118 -8.82 12.47 -11.70
C ALA A 118 -10.06 12.17 -10.83
N GLU A 119 -10.47 10.90 -10.78
CA GLU A 119 -11.57 10.44 -9.92
C GLU A 119 -11.26 10.66 -8.43
N ALA A 120 -10.04 10.32 -8.00
CA ALA A 120 -9.59 10.56 -6.63
C ALA A 120 -9.56 12.06 -6.29
N ALA A 121 -9.13 12.91 -7.24
CA ALA A 121 -9.07 14.36 -7.05
C ALA A 121 -10.45 15.03 -6.89
N ALA A 122 -11.52 14.37 -7.31
CA ALA A 122 -12.90 14.82 -7.14
C ALA A 122 -13.50 14.46 -5.76
N LYS A 123 -12.83 13.60 -4.99
CA LYS A 123 -13.20 13.20 -3.64
C LYS A 123 -12.58 14.16 -2.59
N ASP A 124 -12.89 13.94 -1.31
CA ASP A 124 -12.24 14.68 -0.22
C ASP A 124 -10.74 14.37 -0.11
N ASP A 125 -10.00 15.14 0.69
CA ASP A 125 -8.54 15.04 0.78
C ASP A 125 -8.08 13.68 1.33
N HIS A 126 -8.83 13.06 2.24
CA HIS A 126 -8.50 11.72 2.76
C HIS A 126 -8.68 10.64 1.70
N MET A 127 -9.79 10.66 0.97
CA MET A 127 -10.06 9.72 -0.12
C MET A 127 -9.07 9.91 -1.29
N TYR A 128 -8.71 11.18 -1.58
CA TYR A 128 -7.63 11.47 -2.52
C TYR A 128 -6.31 10.84 -2.06
N ALA A 129 -5.91 11.07 -0.82
CA ALA A 129 -4.65 10.56 -0.29
C ALA A 129 -4.60 9.03 -0.34
N THR A 130 -5.69 8.37 0.07
CA THR A 130 -5.80 6.91 0.00
C THR A 130 -5.67 6.39 -1.43
N GLY A 131 -6.31 7.03 -2.40
CA GLY A 131 -6.26 6.62 -3.82
C GLY A 131 -4.94 6.96 -4.52
N ALA A 132 -4.30 8.08 -4.16
CA ALA A 132 -3.18 8.63 -4.91
C ALA A 132 -1.79 8.24 -4.37
N TYR A 133 -1.64 7.90 -3.08
CA TYR A 133 -0.33 7.62 -2.48
C TYR A 133 0.44 6.52 -3.23
N GLY A 134 -0.16 5.36 -3.43
CA GLY A 134 0.49 4.25 -4.14
C GLY A 134 0.70 4.56 -5.62
N LEU A 135 -0.12 5.43 -6.23
CA LEU A 135 0.09 5.88 -7.60
C LEU A 135 1.29 6.82 -7.72
N ALA A 136 1.61 7.60 -6.68
CA ALA A 136 2.86 8.36 -6.63
C ALA A 136 4.08 7.42 -6.63
N VAL A 137 4.03 6.35 -5.85
CA VAL A 137 5.07 5.30 -5.86
C VAL A 137 5.19 4.66 -7.24
N TYR A 138 4.08 4.37 -7.90
CA TYR A 138 4.05 3.82 -9.27
C TYR A 138 4.65 4.79 -10.29
N GLU A 139 4.30 6.09 -10.23
CA GLU A 139 4.88 7.12 -11.09
C GLU A 139 6.40 7.18 -10.96
N GLU A 140 6.94 7.13 -9.75
CA GLU A 140 8.38 7.19 -9.52
C GLU A 140 9.10 5.91 -9.95
N TYR A 141 8.67 4.76 -9.47
CA TYR A 141 9.44 3.52 -9.58
C TYR A 141 9.14 2.72 -10.86
N VAL A 142 7.97 2.89 -11.47
CA VAL A 142 7.56 2.17 -12.68
C VAL A 142 7.63 3.03 -13.91
N LEU A 143 7.11 4.27 -13.84
CA LEU A 143 7.07 5.20 -14.98
C LEU A 143 8.27 6.15 -15.03
N GLY A 144 9.07 6.25 -13.96
CA GLY A 144 10.22 7.15 -13.87
C GLY A 144 9.86 8.64 -13.81
N ASN A 145 8.60 8.96 -13.50
CA ASN A 145 8.08 10.32 -13.48
C ASN A 145 8.12 10.93 -12.08
N ARG A 146 9.32 11.28 -11.62
CA ARG A 146 9.56 11.83 -10.28
C ARG A 146 8.84 13.15 -10.01
N GLU A 147 8.71 14.01 -11.00
CA GLU A 147 8.05 15.31 -10.83
C GLU A 147 6.56 15.12 -10.49
N LYS A 148 5.88 14.23 -11.22
CA LYS A 148 4.48 13.92 -10.94
C LYS A 148 4.29 13.20 -9.60
N ALA A 149 5.18 12.27 -9.27
CA ALA A 149 5.20 11.62 -7.96
C ALA A 149 5.31 12.66 -6.83
N LYS A 150 6.24 13.59 -6.94
CA LYS A 150 6.45 14.68 -5.99
C LYS A 150 5.22 15.60 -5.86
N GLU A 151 4.58 15.95 -6.99
CA GLU A 151 3.34 16.75 -7.00
C GLU A 151 2.25 16.08 -6.17
N ILE A 152 2.01 14.78 -6.43
CA ILE A 152 1.00 13.99 -5.70
C ILE A 152 1.34 13.94 -4.20
N LEU A 153 2.56 13.59 -3.84
CA LEU A 153 2.99 13.47 -2.44
C LEU A 153 2.93 14.81 -1.71
N THR A 154 3.32 15.92 -2.36
CA THR A 154 3.22 17.27 -1.78
C THR A 154 1.76 17.64 -1.49
N ARG A 155 0.84 17.30 -2.37
CA ARG A 155 -0.60 17.52 -2.14
C ARG A 155 -1.11 16.73 -0.94
N ILE A 156 -0.68 15.47 -0.79
CA ILE A 156 -1.06 14.60 0.33
C ILE A 156 -0.50 15.16 1.66
N ALA A 157 0.80 15.44 1.72
CA ALA A 157 1.47 15.93 2.92
C ALA A 157 0.88 17.24 3.48
N GLY A 158 0.37 18.11 2.61
CA GLY A 158 -0.22 19.39 3.03
C GLY A 158 -1.69 19.34 3.45
N ARG A 159 -2.38 18.20 3.30
CA ARG A 159 -3.83 18.14 3.39
C ARG A 159 -4.42 17.00 4.22
N ASP A 160 -3.68 15.96 4.45
CA ASP A 160 -4.15 14.80 5.20
C ASP A 160 -3.16 14.40 6.29
N GLU A 161 -3.59 14.48 7.56
CA GLU A 161 -2.73 14.18 8.71
C GLU A 161 -2.33 12.70 8.77
N THR A 162 -3.19 11.79 8.32
CA THR A 162 -2.91 10.35 8.36
C THR A 162 -1.89 9.95 7.30
N TRP A 163 -2.11 10.35 6.06
CA TRP A 163 -1.25 10.01 4.93
C TRP A 163 -0.05 10.96 4.79
N GLY A 164 -0.13 12.15 5.41
CA GLY A 164 0.97 13.11 5.38
C GLY A 164 2.26 12.52 5.91
N GLY A 165 2.22 11.81 7.03
CA GLY A 165 3.37 11.12 7.58
C GLY A 165 3.99 10.06 6.67
N PHE A 166 3.17 9.34 5.89
CA PHE A 166 3.67 8.40 4.87
C PHE A 166 4.28 9.14 3.68
N ALA A 167 3.65 10.23 3.23
CA ALA A 167 4.12 11.01 2.09
C ALA A 167 5.46 11.71 2.34
N GLU A 168 5.74 12.11 3.59
CA GLU A 168 7.04 12.69 3.99
C GLU A 168 8.19 11.69 3.96
N HIS A 169 7.90 10.38 4.05
CA HIS A 169 8.87 9.28 4.05
C HIS A 169 8.95 8.53 2.71
N ALA A 170 8.11 8.87 1.73
CA ALA A 170 8.08 8.22 0.43
C ALA A 170 9.15 8.76 -0.51
#